data_b0ce53cdb5f5e440bddde9e7cb9575aa
#
_entry.id   b0ce53cdb5f5e440bddde9e7cb9575aa
#
_cell.length_a   1.000
_cell.length_b   1.000
_cell.length_c   1.000
_cell.angle_alpha   90.00
_cell.angle_beta   90.00
_cell.angle_gamma   90.00
#
_symmetry.space_group_name_H-M   'P 1'
#
loop_
_entity.id
_entity.type
_entity.pdbx_description
1 polymer ?
#
loop_
_entity_poly.entity_id
_entity_poly.type
_entity_poly.pdbx_seq_one_letter_code
_entity_poly.pdbx_strand_id
1 'polypeptide(L)'
;MKNALSRICYKEIFMKLIHCADIHLDAPLESVFPPEGAREYRRAVLSDFSALVESADRNGADALLIAGDLFDSDNTSERTVRHVLDLFRAHPNLSIFYLAGNHDGGGLTARSDLPGNLHTFGQDWTYFDFGEVMIAGGTAPDPAALSLPPERVNVVLLHGQVRGGGKGSEYSISFSKLKNKNIDYLALGHLHTYREATLDARGIACYSGCLMGRGFDECGRKGYVLLETVNSRVNHTFVPFASRVFHEIPFDVSGYTSCPELESALRKETGNIPKTDFCRLVLKGQVDPECPPDIRQLQTDLAGSFALLRIRDETTLRIDPRDYENDISLKGEFIRRVLASEQDSAEQERIIACGLRALRGEEPEI
;
A
#
# COMPACT_ATOMS: atom_id res chain seq x y z
N MET A 1 12.41 52.09 -39.32
CA MET A 1 13.28 51.08 -38.71
C MET A 1 12.44 50.34 -37.66
N LYS A 2 11.95 49.15 -37.99
CA LYS A 2 11.13 48.33 -37.10
C LYS A 2 12.06 47.34 -36.40
N ASN A 3 12.21 47.47 -35.11
CA ASN A 3 12.93 46.54 -34.28
C ASN A 3 12.17 45.19 -34.22
N ALA A 4 12.71 44.20 -34.94
CA ALA A 4 12.32 42.81 -34.76
C ALA A 4 13.03 42.29 -33.49
N LEU A 5 12.35 42.36 -32.35
CA LEU A 5 12.69 41.59 -31.17
C LEU A 5 12.44 40.12 -31.52
N SER A 6 13.48 39.38 -31.84
CA SER A 6 13.45 37.93 -31.91
C SER A 6 13.08 37.40 -30.55
N ARG A 7 11.85 36.88 -30.37
CA ARG A 7 11.48 36.05 -29.26
C ARG A 7 12.35 34.78 -29.36
N ILE A 8 13.42 34.75 -28.60
CA ILE A 8 14.10 33.50 -28.30
C ILE A 8 13.11 32.66 -27.48
N CYS A 9 12.49 31.70 -28.16
CA CYS A 9 11.68 30.68 -27.54
C CYS A 9 12.68 29.77 -26.80
N TYR A 10 12.92 30.05 -25.52
CA TYR A 10 13.58 29.07 -24.65
C TYR A 10 12.69 27.84 -24.66
N LYS A 11 13.18 26.77 -25.28
CA LYS A 11 12.54 25.46 -25.14
C LYS A 11 12.71 25.08 -23.67
N GLU A 12 11.65 25.19 -22.89
CA GLU A 12 11.68 24.73 -21.50
C GLU A 12 12.09 23.26 -21.56
N ILE A 13 13.24 22.94 -20.97
CA ILE A 13 13.68 21.54 -20.87
C ILE A 13 12.78 20.95 -19.79
N PHE A 14 12.01 19.98 -20.23
CA PHE A 14 11.02 19.30 -19.42
C PHE A 14 11.39 17.84 -19.33
N MET A 15 11.75 17.35 -18.15
CA MET A 15 12.01 15.95 -17.88
C MET A 15 10.88 15.35 -17.05
N LYS A 16 10.47 14.15 -17.44
CA LYS A 16 9.51 13.33 -16.71
C LYS A 16 10.20 12.14 -16.09
N LEU A 17 10.10 12.01 -14.78
CA LEU A 17 10.61 10.87 -14.04
C LEU A 17 9.45 10.21 -13.29
N ILE A 18 9.47 8.90 -13.20
CA ILE A 18 8.50 8.13 -12.41
C ILE A 18 9.21 7.55 -11.21
N HIS A 19 8.68 7.77 -10.01
CA HIS A 19 9.18 7.18 -8.78
C HIS A 19 8.20 6.12 -8.28
N CYS A 20 8.66 4.89 -8.16
CA CYS A 20 7.95 3.77 -7.54
C CYS A 20 8.89 3.02 -6.57
N ALA A 21 8.30 2.23 -5.67
CA ALA A 21 9.00 1.39 -4.70
C ALA A 21 8.10 0.26 -4.23
N ASP A 22 8.66 -0.66 -3.46
CA ASP A 22 7.90 -1.66 -2.69
C ASP A 22 6.93 -2.48 -3.55
N ILE A 23 7.41 -2.95 -4.70
CA ILE A 23 6.60 -3.74 -5.66
C ILE A 23 6.42 -5.17 -5.16
N HIS A 24 7.45 -5.73 -4.52
CA HIS A 24 7.49 -7.09 -3.95
C HIS A 24 7.00 -8.16 -4.92
N LEU A 25 7.59 -8.20 -6.11
CA LEU A 25 7.30 -9.25 -7.09
C LEU A 25 7.56 -10.63 -6.48
N ASP A 26 6.64 -11.55 -6.72
CA ASP A 26 6.62 -12.93 -6.21
C ASP A 26 6.42 -13.07 -4.67
N ALA A 27 5.95 -12.02 -3.96
CA ALA A 27 5.58 -12.16 -2.54
C ALA A 27 4.60 -13.32 -2.31
N PRO A 28 4.78 -14.15 -1.24
CA PRO A 28 4.01 -15.37 -1.05
C PRO A 28 2.52 -15.16 -0.80
N LEU A 29 2.14 -14.26 0.11
CA LEU A 29 0.76 -13.81 0.43
C LEU A 29 -0.24 -14.91 0.85
N GLU A 30 0.22 -16.10 1.26
CA GLU A 30 -0.64 -17.19 1.72
C GLU A 30 -1.40 -16.84 3.02
N SER A 31 -0.97 -15.86 3.78
CA SER A 31 -1.69 -15.34 4.96
C SER A 31 -2.95 -14.55 4.58
N VAL A 32 -3.00 -13.99 3.38
CA VAL A 32 -4.12 -13.14 2.91
C VAL A 32 -5.03 -13.93 1.98
N PHE A 33 -4.46 -14.72 1.07
CA PHE A 33 -5.18 -15.42 0.02
C PHE A 33 -5.03 -16.93 0.11
N PRO A 34 -6.05 -17.69 -0.33
CA PRO A 34 -5.86 -19.10 -0.64
C PRO A 34 -4.85 -19.26 -1.81
N PRO A 35 -4.24 -20.44 -2.01
CA PRO A 35 -3.14 -20.64 -2.97
C PRO A 35 -3.43 -20.16 -4.40
N GLU A 36 -4.68 -20.30 -4.88
CA GLU A 36 -5.09 -19.83 -6.21
C GLU A 36 -5.16 -18.30 -6.26
N GLY A 37 -5.76 -17.68 -5.25
CA GLY A 37 -5.83 -16.23 -5.13
C GLY A 37 -4.45 -15.58 -5.03
N ALA A 38 -3.53 -16.19 -4.25
CA ALA A 38 -2.14 -15.72 -4.15
C ALA A 38 -1.43 -15.76 -5.52
N ARG A 39 -1.65 -16.83 -6.32
CA ARG A 39 -1.09 -16.92 -7.68
C ARG A 39 -1.68 -15.85 -8.61
N GLU A 40 -2.97 -15.63 -8.53
CA GLU A 40 -3.66 -14.62 -9.34
C GLU A 40 -3.18 -13.21 -8.96
N TYR A 41 -3.05 -12.94 -7.66
CA TYR A 41 -2.52 -11.68 -7.16
C TYR A 41 -1.09 -11.41 -7.68
N ARG A 42 -0.16 -12.39 -7.55
CA ARG A 42 1.21 -12.24 -8.07
C ARG A 42 1.26 -11.92 -9.55
N ARG A 43 0.37 -12.55 -10.36
CA ARG A 43 0.24 -12.22 -11.79
C ARG A 43 -0.27 -10.78 -11.99
N ALA A 44 -1.21 -10.32 -11.18
CA ALA A 44 -1.74 -8.97 -11.27
C ALA A 44 -0.66 -7.93 -10.95
N VAL A 45 0.14 -8.13 -9.89
CA VAL A 45 1.26 -7.22 -9.54
C VAL A 45 2.29 -7.17 -10.67
N LEU A 46 2.69 -8.31 -11.23
CA LEU A 46 3.63 -8.38 -12.35
C LEU A 46 3.05 -7.69 -13.60
N SER A 47 1.76 -7.86 -13.86
CA SER A 47 1.06 -7.19 -14.96
C SER A 47 1.00 -5.68 -14.75
N ASP A 48 0.71 -5.21 -13.53
CA ASP A 48 0.68 -3.78 -13.21
C ASP A 48 2.08 -3.16 -13.33
N PHE A 49 3.13 -3.86 -12.87
CA PHE A 49 4.50 -3.39 -13.05
C PHE A 49 4.89 -3.31 -14.52
N SER A 50 4.53 -4.32 -15.32
CA SER A 50 4.75 -4.30 -16.77
C SER A 50 4.02 -3.13 -17.43
N ALA A 51 2.75 -2.93 -17.09
CA ALA A 51 1.95 -1.82 -17.59
C ALA A 51 2.51 -0.45 -17.17
N LEU A 52 3.11 -0.34 -15.97
CA LEU A 52 3.79 0.88 -15.52
C LEU A 52 4.98 1.21 -16.42
N VAL A 53 5.87 0.25 -16.70
CA VAL A 53 7.04 0.43 -17.56
C VAL A 53 6.61 0.81 -18.98
N GLU A 54 5.66 0.07 -19.56
CA GLU A 54 5.11 0.35 -20.90
C GLU A 54 4.44 1.73 -20.97
N SER A 55 3.70 2.11 -19.92
CA SER A 55 3.04 3.42 -19.85
C SER A 55 4.05 4.54 -19.69
N ALA A 56 5.12 4.32 -18.91
CA ALA A 56 6.22 5.28 -18.77
C ALA A 56 6.84 5.63 -20.11
N ASP A 57 7.26 4.63 -20.86
CA ASP A 57 7.86 4.82 -22.19
C ASP A 57 6.87 5.46 -23.18
N ARG A 58 5.63 4.95 -23.24
CA ARG A 58 4.59 5.48 -24.14
C ARG A 58 4.25 6.95 -23.87
N ASN A 59 4.29 7.38 -22.62
CA ASN A 59 4.00 8.76 -22.22
C ASN A 59 5.24 9.66 -22.19
N GLY A 60 6.37 9.17 -22.70
CA GLY A 60 7.61 9.92 -22.83
C GLY A 60 8.25 10.26 -21.50
N ALA A 61 8.22 9.33 -20.54
CA ALA A 61 9.06 9.46 -19.35
C ALA A 61 10.52 9.21 -19.72
N ASP A 62 11.40 10.04 -19.20
CA ASP A 62 12.83 9.94 -19.41
C ASP A 62 13.46 8.87 -18.52
N ALA A 63 12.91 8.69 -17.30
CA ALA A 63 13.40 7.69 -16.36
C ALA A 63 12.32 7.09 -15.45
N LEU A 64 12.58 5.85 -15.03
CA LEU A 64 11.90 5.15 -13.94
C LEU A 64 12.86 4.98 -12.76
N LEU A 65 12.50 5.52 -11.62
CA LEU A 65 13.24 5.45 -10.36
C LEU A 65 12.57 4.38 -9.49
N ILE A 66 13.29 3.31 -9.19
CA ILE A 66 12.82 2.22 -8.32
C ILE A 66 13.56 2.33 -7.00
N ALA A 67 12.88 2.83 -5.96
CA ALA A 67 13.48 3.11 -4.66
C ALA A 67 13.39 1.90 -3.70
N GLY A 68 13.79 0.72 -4.16
CA GLY A 68 13.93 -0.51 -3.40
C GLY A 68 12.71 -1.41 -3.39
N ASP A 69 12.94 -2.65 -2.95
CA ASP A 69 11.95 -3.72 -2.79
C ASP A 69 11.14 -4.00 -4.06
N LEU A 70 11.88 -4.12 -5.19
CA LEU A 70 11.29 -4.59 -6.45
C LEU A 70 10.88 -6.06 -6.35
N PHE A 71 11.68 -6.88 -5.67
CA PHE A 71 11.48 -8.31 -5.49
C PHE A 71 11.24 -8.67 -4.02
N ASP A 72 10.70 -9.88 -3.80
CA ASP A 72 10.61 -10.49 -2.48
C ASP A 72 11.61 -11.67 -2.40
N SER A 73 12.85 -11.37 -2.02
CA SER A 73 14.11 -12.09 -2.31
C SER A 73 14.07 -13.63 -2.22
N ASP A 74 13.57 -14.17 -1.12
CA ASP A 74 13.57 -15.63 -0.89
C ASP A 74 12.55 -16.38 -1.77
N ASN A 75 11.62 -15.66 -2.37
CA ASN A 75 10.52 -16.21 -3.15
C ASN A 75 10.58 -15.85 -4.63
N THR A 76 11.49 -14.97 -5.02
CA THR A 76 11.56 -14.48 -6.40
C THR A 76 12.09 -15.55 -7.35
N SER A 77 11.26 -15.89 -8.33
CA SER A 77 11.62 -16.87 -9.35
C SER A 77 12.55 -16.27 -10.40
N GLU A 78 13.50 -17.06 -10.90
CA GLU A 78 14.34 -16.66 -12.03
C GLU A 78 13.50 -16.29 -13.27
N ARG A 79 12.31 -16.84 -13.42
CA ARG A 79 11.36 -16.50 -14.49
C ARG A 79 10.89 -15.05 -14.36
N THR A 80 10.56 -14.62 -13.15
CA THR A 80 10.13 -13.24 -12.87
C THR A 80 11.27 -12.25 -13.11
N VAL A 81 12.48 -12.59 -12.64
CA VAL A 81 13.67 -11.75 -12.87
C VAL A 81 13.93 -11.59 -14.36
N ARG A 82 13.91 -12.68 -15.15
CA ARG A 82 14.09 -12.61 -16.60
C ARG A 82 13.01 -11.78 -17.28
N HIS A 83 11.75 -11.95 -16.87
CA HIS A 83 10.66 -11.16 -17.42
C HIS A 83 10.90 -9.65 -17.20
N VAL A 84 11.34 -9.25 -16.02
CA VAL A 84 11.65 -7.84 -15.69
C VAL A 84 12.82 -7.32 -16.54
N LEU A 85 13.90 -8.11 -16.68
CA LEU A 85 15.04 -7.71 -17.52
C LEU A 85 14.67 -7.61 -19.01
N ASP A 86 13.85 -8.52 -19.51
CA ASP A 86 13.36 -8.48 -20.89
C ASP A 86 12.42 -7.29 -21.12
N LEU A 87 11.58 -6.97 -20.15
CA LEU A 87 10.75 -5.77 -20.16
C LEU A 87 11.61 -4.50 -20.25
N PHE A 88 12.67 -4.38 -19.47
CA PHE A 88 13.58 -3.23 -19.54
C PHE A 88 14.32 -3.16 -20.89
N ARG A 89 14.76 -4.31 -21.44
CA ARG A 89 15.38 -4.37 -22.78
C ARG A 89 14.42 -3.93 -23.90
N ALA A 90 13.13 -4.21 -23.74
CA ALA A 90 12.10 -3.83 -24.72
C ALA A 90 11.84 -2.31 -24.75
N HIS A 91 12.25 -1.57 -23.71
CA HIS A 91 12.06 -0.13 -23.58
C HIS A 91 13.40 0.62 -23.46
N PRO A 92 14.27 0.58 -24.48
CA PRO A 92 15.65 1.08 -24.39
C PRO A 92 15.77 2.59 -24.21
N ASN A 93 14.73 3.36 -24.52
CA ASN A 93 14.68 4.82 -24.37
C ASN A 93 14.32 5.26 -22.94
N LEU A 94 13.75 4.37 -22.12
CA LEU A 94 13.46 4.63 -20.73
C LEU A 94 14.67 4.23 -19.88
N SER A 95 15.31 5.18 -19.21
CA SER A 95 16.39 4.89 -18.27
C SER A 95 15.82 4.38 -16.95
N ILE A 96 16.32 3.25 -16.46
CA ILE A 96 15.87 2.63 -15.21
C ILE A 96 16.94 2.84 -14.14
N PHE A 97 16.61 3.51 -13.05
CA PHE A 97 17.48 3.68 -11.89
C PHE A 97 16.96 2.81 -10.75
N TYR A 98 17.66 1.71 -10.50
CA TYR A 98 17.26 0.71 -9.51
C TYR A 98 18.16 0.76 -8.29
N LEU A 99 17.59 1.10 -7.15
CA LEU A 99 18.17 0.96 -5.83
C LEU A 99 17.63 -0.34 -5.20
N ALA A 100 18.50 -1.20 -4.70
CA ALA A 100 18.06 -2.40 -3.97
C ALA A 100 17.52 -2.02 -2.58
N GLY A 101 16.39 -2.58 -2.19
CA GLY A 101 15.85 -2.51 -0.84
C GLY A 101 16.25 -3.72 0.01
N ASN A 102 15.66 -3.83 1.19
CA ASN A 102 16.00 -4.90 2.14
C ASN A 102 15.44 -6.28 1.72
N HIS A 103 14.40 -6.31 0.88
CA HIS A 103 13.85 -7.56 0.33
C HIS A 103 14.44 -7.96 -1.02
N ASP A 104 15.26 -7.14 -1.67
CA ASP A 104 15.79 -7.48 -3.00
C ASP A 104 16.97 -8.48 -2.97
N GLY A 105 17.59 -8.68 -1.82
CA GLY A 105 18.81 -9.50 -1.73
C GLY A 105 19.92 -9.01 -2.69
N GLY A 106 20.72 -9.91 -3.23
CA GLY A 106 21.71 -9.60 -4.27
C GLY A 106 21.16 -9.67 -5.70
N GLY A 107 19.84 -9.78 -5.88
CA GLY A 107 19.13 -10.19 -7.10
C GLY A 107 19.62 -9.60 -8.42
N LEU A 108 19.44 -8.31 -8.67
CA LEU A 108 19.89 -7.67 -9.92
C LEU A 108 21.35 -7.24 -9.88
N THR A 109 21.83 -6.74 -8.74
CA THR A 109 23.18 -6.13 -8.63
C THR A 109 24.32 -7.12 -8.84
N ALA A 110 24.09 -8.42 -8.61
CA ALA A 110 25.08 -9.49 -8.80
C ALA A 110 25.11 -10.05 -10.25
N ARG A 111 24.24 -9.61 -11.14
CA ARG A 111 24.11 -10.15 -12.50
C ARG A 111 25.03 -9.45 -13.51
N SER A 112 25.52 -10.20 -14.46
CA SER A 112 26.34 -9.70 -15.58
C SER A 112 25.56 -9.44 -16.87
N ASP A 113 24.29 -9.87 -16.93
CA ASP A 113 23.42 -9.78 -18.12
C ASP A 113 22.42 -8.61 -18.06
N LEU A 114 22.78 -7.53 -17.38
CA LEU A 114 21.92 -6.37 -17.20
C LEU A 114 21.66 -5.61 -18.51
N PRO A 115 20.45 -5.09 -18.75
CA PRO A 115 20.16 -4.19 -19.86
C PRO A 115 21.01 -2.92 -19.83
N GLY A 116 21.35 -2.36 -20.97
CA GLY A 116 22.17 -1.14 -21.07
C GLY A 116 21.49 0.12 -20.52
N ASN A 117 20.17 0.12 -20.43
CA ASN A 117 19.37 1.22 -19.85
C ASN A 117 19.08 1.03 -18.35
N LEU A 118 19.61 0.00 -17.70
CA LEU A 118 19.47 -0.23 -16.26
C LEU A 118 20.72 0.25 -15.51
N HIS A 119 20.52 1.18 -14.63
CA HIS A 119 21.54 1.76 -13.75
C HIS A 119 21.29 1.31 -12.31
N THR A 120 22.29 0.73 -11.67
CA THR A 120 22.18 0.22 -10.29
C THR A 120 23.03 1.06 -9.34
N PHE A 121 22.61 1.16 -8.08
CA PHE A 121 23.34 1.84 -7.03
C PHE A 121 24.14 0.82 -6.19
N GLY A 122 25.33 1.25 -5.76
CA GLY A 122 26.16 0.49 -4.82
C GLY A 122 25.76 0.73 -3.35
N GLN A 123 26.63 0.30 -2.44
CA GLN A 123 26.47 0.54 -1.01
C GLN A 123 26.64 2.03 -0.67
N ASP A 124 27.70 2.64 -1.20
CA ASP A 124 28.01 4.06 -1.05
C ASP A 124 27.27 4.92 -2.08
N TRP A 125 27.43 6.26 -1.97
CA TRP A 125 26.85 7.19 -2.89
C TRP A 125 27.32 6.94 -4.33
N THR A 126 26.38 6.62 -5.19
CA THR A 126 26.55 6.55 -6.66
C THR A 126 25.82 7.73 -7.28
N TYR A 127 26.46 8.39 -8.25
CA TYR A 127 25.93 9.58 -8.91
C TYR A 127 25.78 9.35 -10.39
N PHE A 128 24.66 9.75 -10.94
CA PHE A 128 24.38 9.72 -12.38
C PHE A 128 24.04 11.12 -12.87
N ASP A 129 24.83 11.59 -13.81
CA ASP A 129 24.55 12.83 -14.54
C ASP A 129 23.50 12.54 -15.61
N PHE A 130 22.28 12.97 -15.39
CA PHE A 130 21.14 12.66 -16.25
C PHE A 130 20.47 13.94 -16.76
N GLY A 131 21.05 14.52 -17.80
CA GLY A 131 20.57 15.77 -18.42
C GLY A 131 20.55 16.93 -17.42
N GLU A 132 19.38 17.50 -17.14
CA GLU A 132 19.21 18.59 -16.17
C GLU A 132 19.18 18.10 -14.72
N VAL A 133 19.09 16.78 -14.50
CA VAL A 133 18.92 16.17 -13.19
C VAL A 133 20.21 15.45 -12.77
N MET A 134 20.64 15.64 -11.55
CA MET A 134 21.62 14.78 -10.88
C MET A 134 20.83 13.74 -10.08
N ILE A 135 21.03 12.45 -10.39
CA ILE A 135 20.44 11.34 -9.65
C ILE A 135 21.51 10.73 -8.75
N ALA A 136 21.25 10.65 -7.47
CA ALA A 136 22.17 10.06 -6.48
C ALA A 136 21.44 9.01 -5.64
N GLY A 137 22.17 8.01 -5.16
CA GLY A 137 21.60 6.98 -4.29
C GLY A 137 22.67 6.05 -3.74
N GLY A 138 22.26 5.20 -2.81
CA GLY A 138 23.08 4.14 -2.23
C GLY A 138 22.28 3.32 -1.23
N THR A 139 22.64 2.03 -1.06
CA THR A 139 21.86 1.15 -0.17
C THR A 139 22.18 1.40 1.31
N ALA A 140 23.38 1.86 1.65
CA ALA A 140 23.79 2.22 3.01
C ALA A 140 24.79 3.38 3.03
N PRO A 141 24.56 4.49 2.31
CA PRO A 141 25.54 5.55 2.18
C PRO A 141 25.65 6.41 3.45
N ASP A 142 26.84 6.92 3.74
CA ASP A 142 26.99 7.94 4.79
C ASP A 142 26.38 9.27 4.34
N PRO A 143 25.33 9.79 5.00
CA PRO A 143 24.73 11.08 4.65
C PRO A 143 25.72 12.25 4.72
N ALA A 144 26.80 12.15 5.52
CA ALA A 144 27.81 13.20 5.61
C ALA A 144 28.61 13.34 4.31
N ALA A 145 28.82 12.24 3.59
CA ALA A 145 29.57 12.20 2.33
C ALA A 145 28.76 12.66 1.11
N LEU A 146 27.44 12.89 1.25
CA LEU A 146 26.60 13.37 0.15
C LEU A 146 27.04 14.77 -0.32
N SER A 147 27.38 14.89 -1.59
CA SER A 147 27.77 16.14 -2.24
C SER A 147 26.98 16.32 -3.54
N LEU A 148 26.12 17.32 -3.59
CA LEU A 148 25.24 17.61 -4.73
C LEU A 148 25.45 19.05 -5.23
N PRO A 149 25.51 19.27 -6.56
CA PRO A 149 25.66 20.59 -7.14
C PRO A 149 24.42 21.47 -6.87
N PRO A 150 24.58 22.67 -6.30
CA PRO A 150 23.44 23.51 -5.93
C PRO A 150 22.67 24.09 -7.12
N GLU A 151 23.29 24.16 -8.27
CA GLU A 151 22.74 24.73 -9.52
C GLU A 151 21.89 23.74 -10.32
N ARG A 152 21.86 22.47 -9.92
CA ARG A 152 21.13 21.41 -10.62
C ARG A 152 19.90 20.98 -9.84
N VAL A 153 18.98 20.35 -10.54
CA VAL A 153 17.91 19.56 -9.90
C VAL A 153 18.51 18.26 -9.37
N ASN A 154 18.37 18.01 -8.10
CA ASN A 154 18.96 16.85 -7.43
C ASN A 154 17.88 15.91 -6.89
N VAL A 155 17.83 14.71 -7.43
CA VAL A 155 16.94 13.62 -7.02
C VAL A 155 17.77 12.55 -6.32
N VAL A 156 17.41 12.22 -5.09
CA VAL A 156 18.14 11.25 -4.27
C VAL A 156 17.24 10.04 -4.01
N LEU A 157 17.74 8.82 -4.24
CA LEU A 157 17.06 7.58 -3.94
C LEU A 157 17.64 6.95 -2.68
N LEU A 158 16.80 6.61 -1.72
CA LEU A 158 17.14 5.82 -0.54
C LEU A 158 16.00 4.86 -0.20
N HIS A 159 16.33 3.74 0.45
CA HIS A 159 15.34 2.81 0.95
C HIS A 159 15.46 2.64 2.46
N GLY A 160 14.38 2.88 3.20
CA GLY A 160 14.36 2.74 4.64
C GLY A 160 13.41 3.71 5.34
N GLN A 161 13.29 3.55 6.66
CA GLN A 161 12.42 4.36 7.49
C GLN A 161 13.11 5.64 7.96
N VAL A 162 12.54 6.79 7.64
CA VAL A 162 12.97 8.08 8.20
C VAL A 162 12.61 8.16 9.69
N ARG A 163 13.61 8.54 10.50
CA ARG A 163 13.44 8.75 11.95
C ARG A 163 13.91 10.14 12.38
N GLY A 164 13.23 10.68 13.38
CA GLY A 164 13.51 12.00 13.94
C GLY A 164 14.62 12.01 15.00
N GLY A 165 15.23 10.86 15.37
CA GLY A 165 16.30 10.71 16.37
C GLY A 165 16.22 9.39 17.14
N GLY A 166 17.34 8.98 17.77
CA GLY A 166 17.47 7.73 18.54
C GLY A 166 18.34 6.69 17.84
N LYS A 167 18.62 5.55 18.53
CA LYS A 167 19.31 4.40 17.93
C LYS A 167 18.42 3.80 16.84
N GLY A 168 18.88 3.84 15.58
CA GLY A 168 18.16 3.32 14.42
C GLY A 168 18.26 1.79 14.28
N SER A 169 17.31 1.20 13.57
CA SER A 169 17.47 -0.10 12.92
C SER A 169 18.41 0.04 11.72
N GLU A 170 18.85 -1.08 11.17
CA GLU A 170 19.77 -1.15 10.01
C GLU A 170 19.30 -0.31 8.80
N TYR A 171 17.99 -0.14 8.62
CA TYR A 171 17.35 0.61 7.52
C TYR A 171 16.83 1.99 7.96
N SER A 172 17.48 2.63 8.93
CA SER A 172 17.06 3.96 9.42
C SER A 172 17.74 5.09 8.66
N ILE A 173 16.95 5.99 8.09
CA ILE A 173 17.39 7.20 7.40
C ILE A 173 17.34 8.38 8.37
N SER A 174 18.47 9.05 8.59
CA SER A 174 18.52 10.24 9.41
C SER A 174 18.15 11.49 8.61
N PHE A 175 16.93 11.96 8.80
CA PHE A 175 16.41 13.14 8.11
C PHE A 175 17.25 14.39 8.38
N SER A 176 17.69 14.58 9.63
CA SER A 176 18.49 15.74 10.02
C SER A 176 19.85 15.82 9.32
N LYS A 177 20.45 14.68 8.96
CA LYS A 177 21.73 14.61 8.25
C LYS A 177 21.61 14.89 6.75
N LEU A 178 20.40 14.80 6.18
CA LEU A 178 20.13 15.07 4.76
C LEU A 178 19.66 16.51 4.50
N LYS A 179 19.30 17.27 5.54
CA LYS A 179 18.91 18.67 5.41
C LYS A 179 20.06 19.54 4.87
N ASN A 180 19.69 20.51 4.03
CA ASN A 180 20.63 21.49 3.44
C ASN A 180 21.74 20.84 2.59
N LYS A 181 21.47 19.68 2.00
CA LYS A 181 22.38 18.95 1.11
C LYS A 181 22.02 19.15 -0.38
N ASN A 182 21.29 20.23 -0.71
CA ASN A 182 20.82 20.55 -2.06
C ASN A 182 19.91 19.50 -2.70
N ILE A 183 19.16 18.74 -1.91
CA ILE A 183 18.19 17.77 -2.40
C ILE A 183 16.90 18.50 -2.78
N ASP A 184 16.42 18.34 -4.02
CA ASP A 184 15.11 18.83 -4.45
C ASP A 184 14.01 17.80 -4.19
N TYR A 185 14.32 16.52 -4.45
CA TYR A 185 13.40 15.41 -4.22
C TYR A 185 14.14 14.20 -3.65
N LEU A 186 13.72 13.75 -2.48
CA LEU A 186 14.19 12.52 -1.85
C LEU A 186 13.17 11.41 -2.09
N ALA A 187 13.47 10.54 -3.06
CA ALA A 187 12.67 9.36 -3.41
C ALA A 187 12.93 8.24 -2.41
N LEU A 188 11.91 7.85 -1.67
CA LEU A 188 11.98 6.87 -0.60
C LEU A 188 11.11 5.64 -0.88
N GLY A 189 11.62 4.45 -0.58
CA GLY A 189 10.87 3.21 -0.41
C GLY A 189 10.90 2.70 1.03
N HIS A 190 10.26 1.57 1.30
CA HIS A 190 10.09 0.89 2.59
C HIS A 190 8.72 1.11 3.26
N LEU A 191 8.08 2.25 3.07
CA LEU A 191 6.72 2.47 3.56
C LEU A 191 5.72 2.28 2.42
N HIS A 192 4.81 1.32 2.56
CA HIS A 192 3.85 0.92 1.53
C HIS A 192 2.68 1.90 1.36
N THR A 193 2.71 3.02 2.06
CA THR A 193 1.69 4.08 1.94
C THR A 193 2.34 5.36 1.43
N TYR A 194 1.73 5.98 0.41
CA TYR A 194 2.14 7.30 -0.05
C TYR A 194 2.20 8.28 1.12
N ARG A 195 3.34 8.92 1.26
CA ARG A 195 3.57 9.91 2.29
C ARG A 195 4.63 10.92 1.84
N GLU A 196 4.41 12.18 2.11
CA GLU A 196 5.38 13.24 1.85
C GLU A 196 5.69 14.04 3.11
N ALA A 197 6.86 14.66 3.14
CA ALA A 197 7.28 15.56 4.18
C ALA A 197 8.26 16.61 3.63
N THR A 198 8.21 17.83 4.13
CA THR A 198 9.23 18.85 3.83
C THR A 198 10.58 18.42 4.40
N LEU A 199 11.60 18.31 3.56
CA LEU A 199 12.96 18.01 3.99
C LEU A 199 13.61 19.26 4.57
N ASP A 200 13.64 20.35 3.80
CA ASP A 200 14.16 21.66 4.18
C ASP A 200 13.50 22.75 3.30
N ALA A 201 14.14 23.93 3.20
CA ALA A 201 13.62 25.04 2.40
C ALA A 201 13.64 24.78 0.88
N ARG A 202 14.45 23.80 0.40
CA ARG A 202 14.63 23.49 -1.01
C ARG A 202 13.81 22.27 -1.44
N GLY A 203 13.77 21.22 -0.64
CA GLY A 203 13.31 19.93 -1.08
C GLY A 203 12.29 19.23 -0.18
N ILE A 204 11.75 18.18 -0.75
CA ILE A 204 10.79 17.29 -0.11
C ILE A 204 11.31 15.85 -0.08
N ALA A 205 10.83 15.08 0.88
CA ALA A 205 10.99 13.64 0.94
C ALA A 205 9.63 12.98 0.69
N CYS A 206 9.61 11.95 -0.15
CA CYS A 206 8.39 11.31 -0.58
C CYS A 206 8.56 9.79 -0.64
N TYR A 207 7.72 9.07 0.07
CA TYR A 207 7.46 7.65 -0.13
C TYR A 207 6.40 7.48 -1.20
N SER A 208 6.71 6.76 -2.27
CA SER A 208 5.71 6.46 -3.31
C SER A 208 4.61 5.52 -2.81
N GLY A 209 4.90 4.75 -1.78
CA GLY A 209 4.12 3.58 -1.41
C GLY A 209 4.32 2.42 -2.36
N CYS A 210 3.67 1.31 -2.09
CA CYS A 210 3.69 0.14 -2.97
C CYS A 210 2.82 0.35 -4.22
N LEU A 211 3.11 -0.38 -5.30
CA LEU A 211 2.35 -0.29 -6.55
C LEU A 211 0.94 -0.90 -6.40
N MET A 212 0.80 -1.99 -5.61
CA MET A 212 -0.46 -2.63 -5.24
C MET A 212 -0.40 -3.04 -3.77
N GLY A 213 -1.48 -2.81 -2.99
CA GLY A 213 -1.55 -3.22 -1.59
C GLY A 213 -1.50 -4.74 -1.44
N ARG A 214 -0.85 -5.26 -0.39
CA ARG A 214 -0.62 -6.69 -0.16
C ARG A 214 -1.61 -7.31 0.83
N GLY A 215 -2.42 -6.49 1.47
CA GLY A 215 -3.40 -6.93 2.46
C GLY A 215 -4.31 -5.81 2.93
N PHE A 216 -5.19 -6.14 3.88
CA PHE A 216 -6.15 -5.19 4.45
C PHE A 216 -5.52 -4.20 5.45
N ASP A 217 -4.26 -4.27 5.73
CA ASP A 217 -3.44 -3.28 6.41
C ASP A 217 -2.88 -2.22 5.44
N GLU A 218 -2.97 -2.49 4.14
CA GLU A 218 -2.51 -1.61 3.06
C GLU A 218 -3.67 -1.13 2.18
N CYS A 219 -4.82 -0.83 2.74
CA CYS A 219 -6.01 -0.39 2.02
C CYS A 219 -5.81 0.93 1.25
N GLY A 220 -6.72 1.17 0.31
CA GLY A 220 -6.80 2.40 -0.47
C GLY A 220 -5.96 2.39 -1.75
N ARG A 221 -6.01 3.52 -2.45
CA ARG A 221 -5.36 3.67 -3.76
C ARG A 221 -3.85 3.58 -3.65
N LYS A 222 -3.25 2.78 -4.51
CA LYS A 222 -1.81 2.58 -4.66
C LYS A 222 -1.36 3.01 -6.06
N GLY A 223 -0.07 3.28 -6.23
CA GLY A 223 0.42 3.77 -7.50
C GLY A 223 1.88 4.23 -7.45
N TYR A 224 2.19 5.30 -8.14
CA TYR A 224 3.52 5.85 -8.26
C TYR A 224 3.49 7.39 -8.16
N VAL A 225 4.66 8.03 -8.11
CA VAL A 225 4.79 9.49 -8.16
C VAL A 225 5.39 9.89 -9.50
N LEU A 226 4.67 10.77 -10.21
CA LEU A 226 5.19 11.45 -11.41
C LEU A 226 5.97 12.69 -10.95
N LEU A 227 7.20 12.81 -11.42
CA LEU A 227 8.04 13.99 -11.24
C LEU A 227 8.18 14.71 -12.58
N GLU A 228 8.03 16.02 -12.56
CA GLU A 228 8.18 16.87 -13.72
C GLU A 228 9.14 18.00 -13.39
N THR A 229 10.24 18.12 -14.14
CA THR A 229 11.20 19.21 -13.95
C THR A 229 10.87 20.37 -14.88
N VAL A 230 10.60 21.53 -14.32
CA VAL A 230 10.30 22.76 -15.06
C VAL A 230 11.08 23.90 -14.42
N ASN A 231 11.86 24.62 -15.22
CA ASN A 231 12.62 25.78 -14.74
C ASN A 231 13.47 25.49 -13.47
N SER A 232 14.21 24.38 -13.48
CA SER A 232 15.04 23.91 -12.37
C SER A 232 14.27 23.63 -11.06
N ARG A 233 12.99 23.31 -11.15
CA ARG A 233 12.16 22.90 -10.01
C ARG A 233 11.55 21.53 -10.29
N VAL A 234 11.29 20.77 -9.24
CA VAL A 234 10.58 19.49 -9.29
C VAL A 234 9.15 19.71 -8.84
N ASN A 235 8.20 19.41 -9.74
CA ASN A 235 6.80 19.19 -9.37
C ASN A 235 6.58 17.68 -9.21
N HIS A 236 5.75 17.29 -8.27
CA HIS A 236 5.43 15.88 -8.05
C HIS A 236 3.93 15.69 -7.89
N THR A 237 3.45 14.54 -8.38
CA THR A 237 2.01 14.19 -8.33
C THR A 237 1.89 12.70 -8.08
N PHE A 238 1.13 12.31 -7.05
CA PHE A 238 0.77 10.91 -6.87
C PHE A 238 -0.25 10.47 -7.92
N VAL A 239 0.05 9.40 -8.63
CA VAL A 239 -0.80 8.83 -9.68
C VAL A 239 -1.31 7.47 -9.24
N PRO A 240 -2.60 7.32 -8.90
CA PRO A 240 -3.20 6.01 -8.65
C PRO A 240 -3.08 5.13 -9.89
N PHE A 241 -2.60 3.89 -9.69
CA PHE A 241 -2.30 3.02 -10.83
C PHE A 241 -2.71 1.55 -10.63
N ALA A 242 -2.76 1.06 -9.39
CA ALA A 242 -3.11 -0.32 -9.09
C ALA A 242 -4.40 -0.78 -9.80
N SER A 243 -4.34 -1.95 -10.45
CA SER A 243 -5.51 -2.57 -11.09
C SER A 243 -6.52 -3.13 -10.09
N ARG A 244 -6.12 -3.32 -8.84
CA ARG A 244 -6.94 -3.84 -7.73
C ARG A 244 -6.65 -3.09 -6.46
N VAL A 245 -7.69 -2.87 -5.66
CA VAL A 245 -7.62 -2.11 -4.41
C VAL A 245 -8.17 -2.94 -3.25
N PHE A 246 -7.51 -2.84 -2.08
CA PHE A 246 -8.06 -3.34 -0.83
C PHE A 246 -8.94 -2.27 -0.20
N HIS A 247 -10.17 -2.66 0.16
CA HIS A 247 -11.15 -1.82 0.84
C HIS A 247 -11.46 -2.40 2.21
N GLU A 248 -11.47 -1.57 3.24
CA GLU A 248 -12.03 -1.88 4.55
C GLU A 248 -13.22 -0.97 4.78
N ILE A 249 -14.41 -1.55 4.89
CA ILE A 249 -15.68 -0.84 4.99
C ILE A 249 -16.28 -1.12 6.36
N PRO A 250 -16.23 -0.17 7.30
CA PRO A 250 -16.99 -0.26 8.54
C PRO A 250 -18.49 -0.05 8.21
N PHE A 251 -19.33 -0.92 8.73
CA PHE A 251 -20.77 -0.87 8.51
C PHE A 251 -21.51 -1.02 9.84
N ASP A 252 -22.36 -0.05 10.18
CA ASP A 252 -23.20 -0.10 11.37
C ASP A 252 -24.45 -0.94 11.10
N VAL A 253 -24.56 -2.05 11.79
CA VAL A 253 -25.70 -2.97 11.67
C VAL A 253 -26.84 -2.67 12.66
N SER A 254 -26.70 -1.62 13.47
CA SER A 254 -27.74 -1.24 14.44
C SER A 254 -29.05 -0.91 13.73
N GLY A 255 -30.13 -1.53 14.18
CA GLY A 255 -31.46 -1.30 13.64
C GLY A 255 -31.88 -2.21 12.48
N TYR A 256 -30.99 -3.03 11.93
CA TYR A 256 -31.40 -4.09 11.01
C TYR A 256 -31.96 -5.27 11.78
N THR A 257 -33.15 -5.74 11.37
CA THR A 257 -33.90 -6.78 12.08
C THR A 257 -33.97 -8.08 11.30
N SER A 258 -33.42 -8.13 10.08
CA SER A 258 -33.39 -9.33 9.25
C SER A 258 -32.14 -9.41 8.38
N CYS A 259 -31.67 -10.64 8.15
CA CYS A 259 -30.51 -10.87 7.27
C CYS A 259 -30.73 -10.35 5.83
N PRO A 260 -31.89 -10.50 5.17
CA PRO A 260 -32.11 -9.98 3.82
C PRO A 260 -32.04 -8.44 3.74
N GLU A 261 -32.51 -7.74 4.77
CA GLU A 261 -32.44 -6.29 4.84
C GLU A 261 -30.99 -5.83 4.98
N LEU A 262 -30.24 -6.45 5.88
CA LEU A 262 -28.81 -6.21 6.08
C LEU A 262 -28.01 -6.50 4.81
N GLU A 263 -28.25 -7.63 4.15
CA GLU A 263 -27.62 -7.98 2.87
C GLU A 263 -27.87 -6.91 1.79
N SER A 264 -29.13 -6.49 1.66
CA SER A 264 -29.51 -5.46 0.69
C SER A 264 -28.77 -4.13 0.95
N ALA A 265 -28.65 -3.73 2.22
CA ALA A 265 -27.94 -2.53 2.62
C ALA A 265 -26.43 -2.65 2.36
N LEU A 266 -25.81 -3.81 2.67
CA LEU A 266 -24.40 -4.07 2.38
C LEU A 266 -24.11 -4.04 0.88
N ARG A 267 -24.97 -4.63 0.05
CA ARG A 267 -24.87 -4.56 -1.42
C ARG A 267 -24.95 -3.13 -1.95
N LYS A 268 -25.82 -2.32 -1.38
CA LYS A 268 -25.94 -0.90 -1.73
C LYS A 268 -24.68 -0.11 -1.36
N GLU A 269 -24.18 -0.30 -0.15
CA GLU A 269 -22.98 0.38 0.35
C GLU A 269 -21.74 0.06 -0.48
N THR A 270 -21.60 -1.20 -0.85
CA THR A 270 -20.44 -1.69 -1.60
C THR A 270 -20.61 -1.65 -3.11
N GLY A 271 -21.75 -1.19 -3.62
CA GLY A 271 -22.11 -1.27 -5.05
C GLY A 271 -21.20 -0.52 -6.02
N ASN A 272 -20.41 0.44 -5.53
CA ASN A 272 -19.43 1.18 -6.32
C ASN A 272 -18.02 0.55 -6.32
N ILE A 273 -17.80 -0.52 -5.57
CA ILE A 273 -16.50 -1.20 -5.51
C ILE A 273 -16.40 -2.17 -6.70
N PRO A 274 -15.33 -2.11 -7.50
CA PRO A 274 -15.12 -3.05 -8.60
C PRO A 274 -15.06 -4.51 -8.12
N LYS A 275 -15.62 -5.42 -8.91
CA LYS A 275 -15.58 -6.86 -8.60
C LYS A 275 -14.17 -7.46 -8.59
N THR A 276 -13.22 -6.79 -9.21
CA THR A 276 -11.81 -7.16 -9.21
C THR A 276 -11.09 -6.83 -7.91
N ASP A 277 -11.70 -6.00 -7.07
CA ASP A 277 -11.11 -5.51 -5.83
C ASP A 277 -11.34 -6.48 -4.66
N PHE A 278 -10.64 -6.21 -3.56
CA PHE A 278 -10.68 -6.99 -2.34
C PHE A 278 -11.42 -6.20 -1.27
N CYS A 279 -12.40 -6.81 -0.62
CA CYS A 279 -13.22 -6.12 0.37
C CYS A 279 -13.21 -6.83 1.72
N ARG A 280 -12.99 -6.08 2.79
CA ARG A 280 -13.27 -6.47 4.18
C ARG A 280 -14.40 -5.62 4.71
N LEU A 281 -15.53 -6.26 5.01
CA LEU A 281 -16.63 -5.65 5.74
C LEU A 281 -16.36 -5.79 7.24
N VAL A 282 -16.43 -4.71 7.98
CA VAL A 282 -16.31 -4.70 9.44
C VAL A 282 -17.67 -4.31 10.00
N LEU A 283 -18.44 -5.30 10.44
CA LEU A 283 -19.76 -5.09 11.02
C LEU A 283 -19.58 -4.52 12.44
N LYS A 284 -20.22 -3.41 12.71
CA LYS A 284 -20.19 -2.70 14.00
C LYS A 284 -21.59 -2.38 14.47
N GLY A 285 -21.69 -1.94 15.73
CA GLY A 285 -22.95 -1.52 16.32
C GLY A 285 -23.60 -2.59 17.18
N GLN A 286 -24.84 -2.35 17.56
CA GLN A 286 -25.57 -3.21 18.48
C GLN A 286 -26.59 -4.06 17.74
N VAL A 287 -26.59 -5.36 18.00
CA VAL A 287 -27.51 -6.34 17.41
C VAL A 287 -28.46 -6.90 18.45
N ASP A 288 -29.64 -7.25 18.03
CA ASP A 288 -30.61 -7.96 18.85
C ASP A 288 -30.05 -9.36 19.17
N PRO A 289 -30.02 -9.78 20.44
CA PRO A 289 -29.60 -11.12 20.83
C PRO A 289 -30.42 -12.24 20.15
N GLU A 290 -31.66 -11.97 19.73
CA GLU A 290 -32.52 -12.93 19.05
C GLU A 290 -32.22 -13.08 17.56
N CYS A 291 -31.57 -12.08 16.93
CA CYS A 291 -31.31 -12.05 15.51
C CYS A 291 -29.89 -11.51 15.20
N PRO A 292 -28.83 -12.19 15.66
CA PRO A 292 -27.47 -11.79 15.28
C PRO A 292 -27.24 -12.04 13.80
N PRO A 293 -26.38 -11.26 13.13
CA PRO A 293 -26.03 -11.49 11.74
C PRO A 293 -25.43 -12.88 11.52
N ASP A 294 -25.95 -13.63 10.56
CA ASP A 294 -25.30 -14.86 10.11
C ASP A 294 -24.15 -14.53 9.15
N ILE A 295 -22.93 -14.46 9.70
CA ILE A 295 -21.72 -14.11 8.96
C ILE A 295 -21.44 -15.09 7.83
N ARG A 296 -21.71 -16.40 8.04
CA ARG A 296 -21.47 -17.45 7.02
C ARG A 296 -22.44 -17.28 5.86
N GLN A 297 -23.70 -17.01 6.17
CA GLN A 297 -24.72 -16.74 5.15
C GLN A 297 -24.38 -15.47 4.38
N LEU A 298 -24.08 -14.36 5.06
CA LEU A 298 -23.69 -13.11 4.41
C LEU A 298 -22.46 -13.28 3.53
N GLN A 299 -21.46 -14.06 3.98
CA GLN A 299 -20.25 -14.32 3.19
C GLN A 299 -20.59 -15.14 1.94
N THR A 300 -21.55 -16.06 2.02
CA THR A 300 -22.03 -16.86 0.89
C THR A 300 -22.84 -15.99 -0.10
N ASP A 301 -23.74 -15.18 0.41
CA ASP A 301 -24.65 -14.36 -0.41
C ASP A 301 -23.92 -13.23 -1.13
N LEU A 302 -22.86 -12.68 -0.50
CA LEU A 302 -22.00 -11.66 -1.09
C LEU A 302 -20.80 -12.25 -1.85
N ALA A 303 -20.62 -13.58 -1.84
CA ALA A 303 -19.58 -14.24 -2.61
C ALA A 303 -19.69 -13.88 -4.10
N GLY A 304 -18.56 -13.65 -4.76
CA GLY A 304 -18.52 -13.24 -6.17
C GLY A 304 -18.82 -11.75 -6.42
N SER A 305 -19.14 -10.96 -5.38
CA SER A 305 -19.19 -9.51 -5.50
C SER A 305 -17.80 -8.87 -5.55
N PHE A 306 -16.77 -9.58 -5.10
CA PHE A 306 -15.38 -9.14 -5.02
C PHE A 306 -14.43 -10.29 -5.37
N ALA A 307 -13.19 -9.96 -5.72
CA ALA A 307 -12.14 -10.97 -5.91
C ALA A 307 -11.77 -11.68 -4.59
N LEU A 308 -11.90 -10.97 -3.47
CA LEU A 308 -11.82 -11.51 -2.12
C LEU A 308 -12.80 -10.76 -1.22
N LEU A 309 -13.63 -11.50 -0.49
CA LEU A 309 -14.46 -10.96 0.57
C LEU A 309 -14.01 -11.54 1.92
N ARG A 310 -13.89 -10.66 2.91
CA ARG A 310 -13.76 -11.00 4.33
C ARG A 310 -14.82 -10.23 5.11
N ILE A 311 -15.46 -10.89 6.07
CA ILE A 311 -16.36 -10.24 7.00
C ILE A 311 -15.79 -10.40 8.40
N ARG A 312 -15.63 -9.29 9.10
CA ARG A 312 -15.21 -9.25 10.50
C ARG A 312 -16.37 -8.72 11.34
N ASP A 313 -16.78 -9.52 12.30
CA ASP A 313 -17.84 -9.15 13.22
C ASP A 313 -17.23 -8.48 14.47
N GLU A 314 -17.52 -7.19 14.62
CA GLU A 314 -17.19 -6.36 15.80
C GLU A 314 -18.49 -5.83 16.44
N THR A 315 -19.61 -6.53 16.24
CA THR A 315 -20.87 -6.15 16.83
C THR A 315 -20.91 -6.49 18.31
N THR A 316 -21.73 -5.76 19.07
CA THR A 316 -22.05 -6.03 20.47
C THR A 316 -23.52 -6.37 20.62
N LEU A 317 -23.88 -7.05 21.70
CA LEU A 317 -25.28 -7.36 21.96
C LEU A 317 -26.00 -6.15 22.57
N ARG A 318 -27.18 -5.83 22.06
CA ARG A 318 -28.08 -4.90 22.71
C ARG A 318 -28.85 -5.63 23.78
N ILE A 319 -28.39 -5.54 25.04
CA ILE A 319 -29.04 -6.17 26.18
C ILE A 319 -29.66 -5.08 27.02
N ASP A 320 -31.02 -5.00 27.04
CA ASP A 320 -31.75 -4.18 28.00
C ASP A 320 -32.21 -5.11 29.16
N PRO A 321 -31.71 -4.93 30.39
CA PRO A 321 -32.10 -5.77 31.50
C PRO A 321 -33.63 -5.83 31.72
N ARG A 322 -34.36 -4.76 31.35
CA ARG A 322 -35.83 -4.69 31.49
C ARG A 322 -36.56 -5.71 30.62
N ASP A 323 -35.99 -6.05 29.46
CA ASP A 323 -36.56 -7.02 28.53
C ASP A 323 -36.61 -8.45 29.14
N TYR A 324 -35.75 -8.70 30.13
CA TYR A 324 -35.59 -10.02 30.77
C TYR A 324 -36.11 -10.09 32.21
N GLU A 325 -36.64 -8.98 32.79
CA GLU A 325 -37.14 -8.97 34.19
C GLU A 325 -38.22 -10.03 34.43
N ASN A 326 -39.14 -10.19 33.50
CA ASN A 326 -40.26 -11.10 33.57
C ASN A 326 -40.13 -12.32 32.66
N ASP A 327 -39.01 -12.51 32.00
CA ASP A 327 -38.78 -13.66 31.11
C ASP A 327 -38.52 -14.92 31.96
N ILE A 328 -39.51 -15.84 31.96
CA ILE A 328 -39.46 -17.11 32.70
C ILE A 328 -38.69 -18.22 31.97
N SER A 329 -38.19 -17.95 30.79
CA SER A 329 -37.39 -18.90 29.99
C SER A 329 -36.03 -19.18 30.63
N LEU A 330 -35.40 -20.30 30.22
CA LEU A 330 -34.02 -20.60 30.60
C LEU A 330 -33.06 -19.48 30.17
N LYS A 331 -33.32 -18.88 29.03
CA LYS A 331 -32.57 -17.74 28.50
C LYS A 331 -32.68 -16.52 29.42
N GLY A 332 -33.91 -16.13 29.79
CA GLY A 332 -34.14 -14.99 30.69
C GLY A 332 -33.48 -15.18 32.05
N GLU A 333 -33.60 -16.37 32.63
CA GLU A 333 -32.92 -16.69 33.88
C GLU A 333 -31.39 -16.64 33.76
N PHE A 334 -30.83 -17.16 32.67
CA PHE A 334 -29.39 -17.11 32.38
C PHE A 334 -28.90 -15.66 32.27
N ILE A 335 -29.57 -14.83 31.48
CA ILE A 335 -29.19 -13.43 31.29
C ILE A 335 -29.24 -12.65 32.60
N ARG A 336 -30.34 -12.78 33.39
CA ARG A 336 -30.44 -12.12 34.69
C ARG A 336 -29.30 -12.52 35.63
N ARG A 337 -28.93 -13.81 35.68
CA ARG A 337 -27.80 -14.27 36.50
C ARG A 337 -26.46 -13.68 36.08
N VAL A 338 -26.22 -13.59 34.80
CA VAL A 338 -24.97 -13.00 34.28
C VAL A 338 -24.94 -11.51 34.58
N LEU A 339 -26.05 -10.78 34.34
CA LEU A 339 -26.12 -9.34 34.64
C LEU A 339 -26.01 -9.03 36.14
N ALA A 340 -26.42 -9.96 37.03
CA ALA A 340 -26.27 -9.85 38.48
C ALA A 340 -24.88 -10.31 38.99
N SER A 341 -24.00 -10.79 38.13
CA SER A 341 -22.65 -11.24 38.51
C SER A 341 -21.72 -10.04 38.77
N GLU A 342 -20.60 -10.30 39.44
CA GLU A 342 -19.56 -9.27 39.72
C GLU A 342 -18.61 -9.01 38.53
N GLN A 343 -18.89 -9.60 37.36
CA GLN A 343 -18.09 -9.40 36.14
C GLN A 343 -18.29 -7.99 35.57
N ASP A 344 -17.30 -7.45 34.88
CA ASP A 344 -17.48 -6.20 34.16
C ASP A 344 -18.45 -6.37 32.96
N SER A 345 -18.94 -5.25 32.41
CA SER A 345 -19.95 -5.28 31.35
C SER A 345 -19.45 -5.98 30.05
N ALA A 346 -18.18 -5.89 29.73
CA ALA A 346 -17.62 -6.53 28.57
C ALA A 346 -17.55 -8.05 28.73
N GLU A 347 -17.23 -8.53 29.92
CA GLU A 347 -17.23 -9.96 30.24
C GLU A 347 -18.66 -10.51 30.34
N GLN A 348 -19.60 -9.74 30.91
CA GLN A 348 -21.02 -10.11 30.93
C GLN A 348 -21.56 -10.27 29.50
N GLU A 349 -21.26 -9.35 28.59
CA GLU A 349 -21.66 -9.43 27.16
C GLU A 349 -21.07 -10.69 26.48
N ARG A 350 -19.79 -11.00 26.70
CA ARG A 350 -19.17 -12.22 26.17
C ARG A 350 -19.81 -13.49 26.70
N ILE A 351 -20.08 -13.56 28.00
CA ILE A 351 -20.75 -14.72 28.62
C ILE A 351 -22.15 -14.88 28.04
N ILE A 352 -22.91 -13.78 27.92
CA ILE A 352 -24.27 -13.82 27.34
C ILE A 352 -24.22 -14.25 25.87
N ALA A 353 -23.33 -13.71 25.08
CA ALA A 353 -23.18 -14.10 23.66
C ALA A 353 -22.88 -15.59 23.51
N CYS A 354 -21.93 -16.11 24.29
CA CYS A 354 -21.56 -17.52 24.30
C CYS A 354 -22.73 -18.42 24.72
N GLY A 355 -23.41 -18.05 25.81
CA GLY A 355 -24.55 -18.81 26.34
C GLY A 355 -25.74 -18.82 25.36
N LEU A 356 -26.04 -17.71 24.70
CA LEU A 356 -27.12 -17.65 23.71
C LEU A 356 -26.82 -18.50 22.47
N ARG A 357 -25.57 -18.55 22.02
CA ARG A 357 -25.14 -19.48 20.96
C ARG A 357 -25.34 -20.93 21.39
N ALA A 358 -24.89 -21.28 22.58
CA ALA A 358 -25.06 -22.62 23.12
C ALA A 358 -26.54 -23.01 23.25
N LEU A 359 -27.42 -22.10 23.67
CA LEU A 359 -28.86 -22.34 23.76
C LEU A 359 -29.54 -22.57 22.40
N ARG A 360 -28.94 -22.03 21.31
CA ARG A 360 -29.37 -22.28 19.92
C ARG A 360 -28.76 -23.56 19.33
N GLY A 361 -27.89 -24.24 20.05
CA GLY A 361 -27.18 -25.45 19.56
C GLY A 361 -26.01 -25.12 18.63
N GLU A 362 -25.52 -23.90 18.63
CA GLU A 362 -24.32 -23.47 17.89
C GLU A 362 -23.07 -23.79 18.73
N GLU A 363 -21.99 -24.26 18.09
CA GLU A 363 -20.71 -24.40 18.79
C GLU A 363 -20.13 -23.00 19.10
N PRO A 364 -19.89 -22.69 20.39
CA PRO A 364 -19.27 -21.42 20.74
C PRO A 364 -17.81 -21.40 20.24
N GLU A 365 -17.46 -20.41 19.45
CA GLU A 365 -16.05 -20.09 19.18
C GLU A 365 -15.48 -19.48 20.48
N ILE A 366 -14.53 -20.19 21.10
CA ILE A 366 -13.84 -19.77 22.33
C ILE A 366 -12.58 -18.99 21.96
#